data_10a74d91967512845f6f3d3caf1450af
#
_entry.id   10a74d91967512845f6f3d3caf1450af
#
_cell.length_a   1.000
_cell.length_b   1.000
_cell.length_c   1.000
_cell.angle_alpha   90.00
_cell.angle_beta   90.00
_cell.angle_gamma   90.00
#
_symmetry.space_group_name_H-M   'P 1'
#
loop_
_entity.id
_entity.type
_entity.pdbx_description
1 polymer ?
#
loop_
_entity_poly.entity_id
_entity_poly.type
_entity_poly.pdbx_seq_one_letter_code
_entity_poly.pdbx_strand_id
1 'polypeptide(L)'
;MIDRTHDLSISGQAKALNISRGAAYYNPRPVSAEDLAIMRRLDELHLEHPFMGARMLRDMLNREGVSIGRRHVATLMKRMGIEAIYRRPNTSKPAPGHKVYPYLLRKLKIDKPNHVWAMDITYIPMARGFVYLAAVIDWASRRILSHRVSITMEADFCVEALEEALAKYGKPEIFNTDQGSQFTGEAFTGVLLGNEIAISMDGKGSWRDNVFVERLWRSVKYEEVYLHAYGSVFEVRASLDRYLDFYNRRRPHSSLDARTPDEAYFALPTIAAAA
;
A
#
# COMPACT_ATOMS: atom_id res chain seq x y z
N MET A 1 15.34 29.13 -28.34
CA MET A 1 15.20 30.04 -27.22
C MET A 1 15.46 31.45 -27.74
N ILE A 2 15.48 32.55 -26.97
CA ILE A 2 15.71 33.91 -27.51
C ILE A 2 17.10 34.01 -28.17
N ASP A 3 17.12 34.39 -29.44
CA ASP A 3 18.37 34.66 -30.21
C ASP A 3 18.51 36.17 -30.40
N ARG A 4 19.60 36.73 -29.88
CA ARG A 4 19.85 38.18 -29.94
C ARG A 4 20.35 38.65 -31.31
N THR A 5 20.77 37.71 -32.17
CA THR A 5 21.26 37.98 -33.52
C THR A 5 20.23 37.76 -34.62
N HIS A 6 19.01 37.28 -34.22
CA HIS A 6 17.92 37.03 -35.17
C HIS A 6 17.28 38.33 -35.70
N ASP A 7 16.78 38.33 -36.92
CA ASP A 7 16.12 39.47 -37.58
C ASP A 7 14.87 39.94 -36.83
N LEU A 8 14.15 39.01 -36.16
CA LEU A 8 13.02 39.36 -35.33
C LEU A 8 13.49 39.92 -33.99
N SER A 9 12.96 41.12 -33.63
CA SER A 9 13.31 41.75 -32.37
C SER A 9 13.03 40.86 -31.16
N ILE A 10 13.80 41.01 -30.07
CA ILE A 10 13.62 40.22 -28.81
C ILE A 10 12.17 40.32 -28.32
N SER A 11 11.52 41.47 -28.44
CA SER A 11 10.09 41.64 -28.08
C SER A 11 9.17 40.82 -28.99
N GLY A 12 9.48 40.73 -30.29
CA GLY A 12 8.75 39.89 -31.24
C GLY A 12 8.93 38.41 -30.96
N GLN A 13 10.17 37.97 -30.67
CA GLN A 13 10.44 36.58 -30.25
C GLN A 13 9.74 36.22 -28.93
N ALA A 14 9.76 37.10 -27.93
CA ALA A 14 9.05 36.92 -26.67
C ALA A 14 7.54 36.76 -26.87
N LYS A 15 6.96 37.56 -27.75
CA LYS A 15 5.54 37.46 -28.11
C LYS A 15 5.22 36.13 -28.82
N ALA A 16 6.07 35.73 -29.78
CA ALA A 16 5.91 34.46 -30.52
C ALA A 16 6.02 33.23 -29.60
N LEU A 17 6.89 33.29 -28.57
CA LEU A 17 7.10 32.24 -27.58
C LEU A 17 6.12 32.29 -26.39
N ASN A 18 5.20 33.29 -26.39
CA ASN A 18 4.27 33.50 -25.28
C ASN A 18 4.94 33.69 -23.91
N ILE A 19 6.10 34.36 -23.86
CA ILE A 19 6.82 34.68 -22.63
C ILE A 19 6.83 36.18 -22.38
N SER A 20 6.93 36.59 -21.12
CA SER A 20 7.03 38.02 -20.80
C SER A 20 8.32 38.63 -21.35
N ARG A 21 8.27 39.90 -21.79
CA ARG A 21 9.47 40.64 -22.20
C ARG A 21 10.52 40.67 -21.08
N GLY A 22 10.11 40.79 -19.81
CA GLY A 22 11.02 40.77 -18.66
C GLY A 22 11.75 39.43 -18.55
N ALA A 23 11.10 38.31 -18.85
CA ALA A 23 11.75 36.98 -18.86
C ALA A 23 12.81 36.86 -19.98
N ALA A 24 12.56 37.51 -21.15
CA ALA A 24 13.51 37.52 -22.27
C ALA A 24 14.81 38.27 -21.97
N TYR A 25 14.75 39.30 -21.12
CA TYR A 25 15.89 40.10 -20.69
C TYR A 25 16.48 39.69 -19.34
N TYR A 26 15.86 38.72 -18.67
CA TYR A 26 16.34 38.26 -17.35
C TYR A 26 17.65 37.53 -17.48
N ASN A 27 18.68 38.08 -16.86
CA ASN A 27 19.93 37.38 -16.62
C ASN A 27 19.96 36.90 -15.16
N PRO A 28 20.05 35.59 -14.91
CA PRO A 28 20.17 35.06 -13.56
C PRO A 28 21.36 35.72 -12.83
N ARG A 29 21.14 36.23 -11.63
CA ARG A 29 22.26 36.72 -10.82
C ARG A 29 23.16 35.53 -10.44
N PRO A 30 24.47 35.67 -10.55
CA PRO A 30 25.39 34.63 -10.09
C PRO A 30 25.18 34.40 -8.58
N VAL A 31 25.42 33.17 -8.14
CA VAL A 31 25.39 32.83 -6.72
C VAL A 31 26.56 33.53 -6.04
N SER A 32 26.32 34.17 -4.89
CA SER A 32 27.38 34.82 -4.12
C SER A 32 28.42 33.82 -3.61
N ALA A 33 29.64 34.25 -3.38
CA ALA A 33 30.69 33.38 -2.83
C ALA A 33 30.31 32.85 -1.43
N GLU A 34 29.58 33.66 -0.63
CA GLU A 34 29.04 33.30 0.67
C GLU A 34 28.00 32.17 0.53
N ASP A 35 27.01 32.33 -0.38
CA ASP A 35 26.02 31.28 -0.65
C ASP A 35 26.67 30.00 -1.16
N LEU A 36 27.72 30.08 -1.99
CA LEU A 36 28.46 28.91 -2.46
C LEU A 36 29.14 28.17 -1.31
N ALA A 37 29.73 28.89 -0.36
CA ALA A 37 30.35 28.29 0.82
C ALA A 37 29.28 27.58 1.69
N ILE A 38 28.13 28.24 1.90
CA ILE A 38 27.01 27.64 2.64
C ILE A 38 26.45 26.42 1.90
N MET A 39 26.32 26.47 0.58
CA MET A 39 25.85 25.33 -0.22
C MET A 39 26.78 24.13 -0.10
N ARG A 40 28.11 24.32 -0.12
CA ARG A 40 29.05 23.23 0.13
C ARG A 40 28.87 22.62 1.50
N ARG A 41 28.70 23.43 2.53
CA ARG A 41 28.47 22.92 3.88
C ARG A 41 27.15 22.20 4.04
N LEU A 42 26.09 22.68 3.37
CA LEU A 42 24.79 22.02 3.31
C LEU A 42 24.89 20.65 2.61
N ASP A 43 25.69 20.53 1.57
CA ASP A 43 25.93 19.28 0.84
C ASP A 43 26.63 18.24 1.76
N GLU A 44 27.70 18.63 2.43
CA GLU A 44 28.39 17.80 3.42
C GLU A 44 27.45 17.30 4.51
N LEU A 45 26.66 18.18 5.13
CA LEU A 45 25.69 17.85 6.16
C LEU A 45 24.57 16.94 5.64
N HIS A 46 24.17 17.12 4.39
CA HIS A 46 23.16 16.29 3.75
C HIS A 46 23.67 14.88 3.42
N LEU A 47 24.92 14.75 2.98
CA LEU A 47 25.55 13.45 2.75
C LEU A 47 25.69 12.64 4.04
N GLU A 48 26.06 13.30 5.15
CA GLU A 48 26.18 12.65 6.45
C GLU A 48 24.83 12.36 7.10
N HIS A 49 23.87 13.30 6.95
CA HIS A 49 22.57 13.26 7.60
C HIS A 49 21.43 13.56 6.63
N PRO A 50 21.11 12.66 5.69
CA PRO A 50 20.15 12.94 4.62
C PRO A 50 18.70 13.17 5.08
N PHE A 51 18.38 12.86 6.31
CA PHE A 51 17.07 13.12 6.93
C PHE A 51 16.87 14.57 7.38
N MET A 52 17.93 15.40 7.42
CA MET A 52 17.85 16.77 7.91
C MET A 52 17.14 17.69 6.91
N GLY A 53 16.04 18.29 7.35
CA GLY A 53 15.35 19.35 6.61
C GLY A 53 15.89 20.74 6.94
N ALA A 54 15.40 21.76 6.22
CA ALA A 54 15.86 23.15 6.29
C ALA A 54 15.86 23.75 7.74
N ARG A 55 15.04 23.25 8.66
CA ARG A 55 15.07 23.71 10.07
C ARG A 55 16.31 23.21 10.78
N MET A 56 16.56 21.93 10.70
CA MET A 56 17.68 21.27 11.37
C MET A 56 19.01 21.71 10.77
N LEU A 57 19.11 21.80 9.45
CA LEU A 57 20.29 22.32 8.74
C LEU A 57 20.60 23.79 9.11
N ARG A 58 19.57 24.65 9.24
CA ARG A 58 19.76 26.00 9.77
C ARG A 58 20.37 25.98 11.17
N ASP A 59 19.84 25.14 12.07
CA ASP A 59 20.31 25.07 13.45
C ASP A 59 21.75 24.53 13.53
N MET A 60 22.12 23.58 12.68
CA MET A 60 23.49 23.11 12.54
C MET A 60 24.44 24.23 12.09
N LEU A 61 24.11 24.92 11.00
CA LEU A 61 24.90 26.03 10.48
C LEU A 61 25.07 27.16 11.53
N ASN A 62 23.99 27.51 12.23
CA ASN A 62 24.06 28.54 13.29
C ASN A 62 24.97 28.11 14.43
N ARG A 63 25.03 26.83 14.82
CA ARG A 63 25.99 26.31 15.82
C ARG A 63 27.43 26.36 15.33
N GLU A 64 27.65 26.29 14.03
CA GLU A 64 28.96 26.44 13.38
C GLU A 64 29.35 27.93 13.19
N GLY A 65 28.51 28.87 13.69
CA GLY A 65 28.74 30.30 13.59
C GLY A 65 28.22 30.97 12.30
N VAL A 66 27.55 30.24 11.44
CA VAL A 66 26.95 30.78 10.21
C VAL A 66 25.54 31.29 10.50
N SER A 67 25.39 32.61 10.58
CA SER A 67 24.08 33.27 10.85
C SER A 67 23.20 33.20 9.60
N ILE A 68 22.27 32.25 9.53
CA ILE A 68 21.39 32.05 8.38
C ILE A 68 19.96 31.75 8.82
N GLY A 69 18.98 32.24 8.04
CA GLY A 69 17.56 32.00 8.26
C GLY A 69 17.06 30.74 7.55
N ARG A 70 16.01 30.08 8.12
CA ARG A 70 15.39 28.87 7.55
C ARG A 70 14.98 29.02 6.08
N ARG A 71 14.40 30.19 5.70
CA ARG A 71 13.95 30.42 4.31
C ARG A 71 15.12 30.43 3.34
N HIS A 72 16.24 31.00 3.75
CA HIS A 72 17.46 31.05 2.95
C HIS A 72 18.02 29.64 2.75
N VAL A 73 18.15 28.85 3.83
CA VAL A 73 18.54 27.43 3.71
C VAL A 73 17.63 26.65 2.77
N ALA A 74 16.31 26.79 2.90
CA ALA A 74 15.36 26.11 2.02
C ALA A 74 15.53 26.53 0.54
N THR A 75 15.86 27.79 0.26
CA THR A 75 16.13 28.29 -1.09
C THR A 75 17.41 27.68 -1.65
N LEU A 76 18.47 27.59 -0.84
CA LEU A 76 19.72 26.98 -1.25
C LEU A 76 19.57 25.49 -1.49
N MET A 77 18.89 24.77 -0.60
CA MET A 77 18.56 23.35 -0.82
C MET A 77 17.80 23.13 -2.13
N LYS A 78 16.76 23.94 -2.40
CA LYS A 78 16.01 23.85 -3.66
C LYS A 78 16.90 24.14 -4.89
N ARG A 79 17.82 25.10 -4.79
CA ARG A 79 18.76 25.43 -5.87
C ARG A 79 19.75 24.29 -6.14
N MET A 80 20.15 23.55 -5.11
CA MET A 80 21.01 22.37 -5.18
C MET A 80 20.24 21.10 -5.60
N GLY A 81 18.90 21.11 -5.58
CA GLY A 81 18.07 19.93 -5.87
C GLY A 81 18.06 18.90 -4.75
N ILE A 82 18.42 19.28 -3.51
CA ILE A 82 18.45 18.38 -2.36
C ILE A 82 17.21 18.56 -1.48
N GLU A 83 16.68 17.44 -0.96
CA GLU A 83 15.54 17.41 -0.02
C GLU A 83 15.82 16.36 1.06
N ALA A 84 15.25 16.60 2.26
CA ALA A 84 15.35 15.61 3.34
C ALA A 84 14.71 14.28 2.94
N ILE A 85 15.44 13.19 3.15
CA ILE A 85 14.94 11.82 2.92
C ILE A 85 14.06 11.43 4.11
N TYR A 86 12.77 11.35 3.91
CA TYR A 86 11.79 10.83 4.87
C TYR A 86 10.62 10.19 4.16
N ARG A 87 9.95 9.28 4.85
CA ARG A 87 8.74 8.65 4.31
C ARG A 87 7.65 9.70 4.15
N ARG A 88 7.23 9.96 2.92
CA ARG A 88 6.12 10.87 2.65
C ARG A 88 4.80 10.21 3.08
N PRO A 89 3.92 10.88 3.85
CA PRO A 89 2.56 10.43 4.04
C PRO A 89 1.81 10.48 2.69
N ASN A 90 0.86 9.58 2.49
CA ASN A 90 0.03 9.50 1.28
C ASN A 90 0.82 9.23 -0.02
N THR A 91 1.51 8.09 -0.07
CA THR A 91 2.16 7.60 -1.29
C THR A 91 1.16 7.12 -2.34
N SER A 92 -0.07 6.80 -1.94
CA SER A 92 -1.16 6.38 -2.84
C SER A 92 -2.26 7.45 -2.85
N LYS A 93 -2.57 7.97 -4.02
CA LYS A 93 -3.75 8.81 -4.27
C LYS A 93 -4.77 7.95 -5.00
N PRO A 94 -6.06 7.94 -4.61
CA PRO A 94 -7.10 7.28 -5.37
C PRO A 94 -7.12 7.81 -6.80
N ALA A 95 -7.25 6.93 -7.80
CA ALA A 95 -7.41 7.39 -9.18
C ALA A 95 -8.75 8.12 -9.32
N PRO A 96 -8.82 9.20 -10.12
CA PRO A 96 -10.07 9.87 -10.39
C PRO A 96 -11.08 8.88 -11.01
N GLY A 97 -12.29 8.84 -10.45
CA GLY A 97 -13.36 7.99 -10.98
C GLY A 97 -13.48 6.59 -10.34
N HIS A 98 -12.62 6.21 -9.39
CA HIS A 98 -12.80 4.96 -8.65
C HIS A 98 -14.09 5.01 -7.83
N LYS A 99 -14.97 4.04 -8.06
CA LYS A 99 -16.22 3.90 -7.34
C LYS A 99 -15.96 3.22 -5.99
N VAL A 100 -16.29 3.91 -4.90
CA VAL A 100 -16.29 3.34 -3.55
C VAL A 100 -17.69 2.84 -3.25
N TYR A 101 -17.79 1.58 -2.82
CA TYR A 101 -19.07 0.96 -2.47
C TYR A 101 -19.37 1.16 -0.97
N PRO A 102 -20.67 1.19 -0.58
CA PRO A 102 -21.04 1.37 0.84
C PRO A 102 -20.68 0.13 1.67
N TYR A 103 -20.43 0.34 2.96
CA TYR A 103 -20.26 -0.77 3.91
C TYR A 103 -21.60 -1.41 4.27
N LEU A 104 -21.78 -2.66 3.91
CA LEU A 104 -23.05 -3.39 4.04
C LEU A 104 -23.16 -4.23 5.31
N LEU A 105 -22.06 -4.47 6.05
CA LEU A 105 -22.02 -5.44 7.13
C LEU A 105 -22.45 -4.87 8.50
N ARG A 106 -22.79 -3.57 8.57
CA ARG A 106 -23.19 -2.94 9.85
C ARG A 106 -24.46 -3.58 10.40
N LYS A 107 -24.37 -4.22 11.57
CA LYS A 107 -25.46 -4.92 12.25
C LYS A 107 -25.99 -6.16 11.50
N LEU A 108 -25.31 -6.60 10.44
CA LEU A 108 -25.66 -7.83 9.74
C LEU A 108 -25.27 -9.04 10.60
N LYS A 109 -26.23 -9.93 10.87
CA LYS A 109 -25.95 -11.21 11.49
C LYS A 109 -25.44 -12.18 10.43
N ILE A 110 -24.18 -12.61 10.57
CA ILE A 110 -23.52 -13.50 9.64
C ILE A 110 -23.36 -14.85 10.35
N ASP A 111 -24.22 -15.81 10.03
CA ASP A 111 -24.36 -17.08 10.76
C ASP A 111 -24.28 -18.31 9.83
N LYS A 112 -24.13 -18.15 8.53
CA LYS A 112 -24.04 -19.25 7.58
C LYS A 112 -22.82 -19.07 6.63
N PRO A 113 -22.19 -20.16 6.18
CA PRO A 113 -21.19 -20.11 5.12
C PRO A 113 -21.72 -19.44 3.84
N ASN A 114 -20.84 -18.81 3.09
CA ASN A 114 -21.13 -18.10 1.82
C ASN A 114 -22.14 -16.92 1.96
N HIS A 115 -22.41 -16.45 3.17
CA HIS A 115 -23.16 -15.21 3.36
C HIS A 115 -22.27 -14.01 3.04
N VAL A 116 -21.08 -13.95 3.64
CA VAL A 116 -20.09 -12.88 3.41
C VAL A 116 -18.73 -13.50 3.22
N TRP A 117 -18.07 -13.14 2.12
CA TRP A 117 -16.64 -13.35 1.96
C TRP A 117 -15.89 -12.05 2.14
N ALA A 118 -14.65 -12.13 2.58
CA ALA A 118 -13.77 -10.98 2.67
C ALA A 118 -12.39 -11.28 2.09
N MET A 119 -11.72 -10.25 1.62
CA MET A 119 -10.37 -10.32 1.09
C MET A 119 -9.54 -9.14 1.55
N ASP A 120 -8.26 -9.37 1.73
CA ASP A 120 -7.26 -8.35 2.02
C ASP A 120 -5.88 -8.84 1.58
N ILE A 121 -4.90 -7.92 1.60
CA ILE A 121 -3.51 -8.19 1.21
C ILE A 121 -2.59 -7.90 2.39
N THR A 122 -1.65 -8.81 2.65
CA THR A 122 -0.61 -8.57 3.65
C THR A 122 0.79 -8.77 3.07
N TYR A 123 1.80 -8.17 3.73
CA TYR A 123 3.21 -8.33 3.41
C TYR A 123 3.79 -9.51 4.17
N ILE A 124 4.54 -10.35 3.47
CA ILE A 124 5.31 -11.46 4.03
C ILE A 124 6.80 -11.12 3.88
N PRO A 125 7.52 -10.86 4.98
CA PRO A 125 8.94 -10.56 4.94
C PRO A 125 9.74 -11.79 4.51
N MET A 126 10.82 -11.54 3.78
CA MET A 126 11.80 -12.53 3.35
C MET A 126 13.20 -12.10 3.80
N ALA A 127 14.19 -12.96 3.65
CA ALA A 127 15.60 -12.63 3.91
C ALA A 127 16.06 -11.40 3.08
N ARG A 128 15.50 -11.24 1.87
CA ARG A 128 15.70 -10.06 1.02
C ARG A 128 14.36 -9.58 0.48
N GLY A 129 13.88 -8.44 1.00
CA GLY A 129 12.62 -7.84 0.58
C GLY A 129 11.38 -8.50 1.18
N PHE A 130 10.30 -8.56 0.43
CA PHE A 130 9.01 -9.12 0.85
C PHE A 130 8.19 -9.55 -0.38
N VAL A 131 7.18 -10.36 -0.14
CA VAL A 131 6.13 -10.69 -1.11
C VAL A 131 4.76 -10.32 -0.55
N TYR A 132 3.76 -10.31 -1.40
CA TYR A 132 2.37 -10.05 -1.04
C TYR A 132 1.61 -11.37 -0.93
N LEU A 133 0.77 -11.49 0.08
CA LEU A 133 -0.19 -12.57 0.24
C LEU A 133 -1.59 -11.97 0.21
N ALA A 134 -2.42 -12.41 -0.71
CA ALA A 134 -3.85 -12.16 -0.73
C ALA A 134 -4.59 -13.44 -0.33
N ALA A 135 -5.67 -13.31 0.43
CA ALA A 135 -6.51 -14.45 0.78
C ALA A 135 -8.00 -14.07 0.82
N VAL A 136 -8.84 -14.96 0.31
CA VAL A 136 -10.29 -14.91 0.42
C VAL A 136 -10.72 -15.79 1.60
N ILE A 137 -11.47 -15.22 2.52
CA ILE A 137 -11.98 -15.89 3.72
C ILE A 137 -13.50 -15.86 3.77
N ASP A 138 -14.12 -16.97 4.13
CA ASP A 138 -15.53 -16.99 4.52
C ASP A 138 -15.70 -16.42 5.93
N TRP A 139 -16.57 -15.43 6.06
CA TRP A 139 -16.71 -14.68 7.30
C TRP A 139 -17.36 -15.49 8.44
N ALA A 140 -18.28 -16.40 8.14
CA ALA A 140 -18.95 -17.20 9.15
C ALA A 140 -18.03 -18.29 9.72
N SER A 141 -17.43 -19.08 8.86
CA SER A 141 -16.61 -20.23 9.21
C SER A 141 -15.14 -19.94 9.45
N ARG A 142 -14.64 -18.74 9.06
CA ARG A 142 -13.20 -18.37 9.04
C ARG A 142 -12.38 -19.18 8.05
N ARG A 143 -13.02 -19.96 7.18
CA ARG A 143 -12.33 -20.78 6.21
C ARG A 143 -11.65 -19.93 5.15
N ILE A 144 -10.38 -20.24 4.89
CA ILE A 144 -9.65 -19.66 3.75
C ILE A 144 -10.07 -20.43 2.51
N LEU A 145 -10.70 -19.73 1.57
CA LEU A 145 -11.25 -20.33 0.36
C LEU A 145 -10.22 -20.40 -0.75
N SER A 146 -9.40 -19.36 -0.87
CA SER A 146 -8.28 -19.28 -1.80
C SER A 146 -7.22 -18.33 -1.28
N HIS A 147 -6.01 -18.44 -1.81
CA HIS A 147 -4.95 -17.48 -1.56
C HIS A 147 -3.98 -17.41 -2.73
N ARG A 148 -3.22 -16.30 -2.82
CA ARG A 148 -2.17 -16.08 -3.81
C ARG A 148 -0.99 -15.34 -3.21
N VAL A 149 0.20 -15.74 -3.64
CA VAL A 149 1.45 -15.06 -3.32
C VAL A 149 2.01 -14.41 -4.58
N SER A 150 2.24 -13.08 -4.52
CA SER A 150 2.78 -12.30 -5.63
C SER A 150 4.02 -11.51 -5.20
N ILE A 151 4.91 -11.25 -6.14
CA ILE A 151 6.06 -10.34 -5.99
C ILE A 151 5.69 -8.90 -6.33
N THR A 152 4.57 -8.66 -7.01
CA THR A 152 4.02 -7.36 -7.37
C THR A 152 2.68 -7.12 -6.67
N MET A 153 2.32 -5.85 -6.48
CA MET A 153 1.05 -5.44 -5.85
C MET A 153 0.02 -5.02 -6.90
N GLU A 154 -0.04 -5.73 -8.01
CA GLU A 154 -1.02 -5.55 -9.09
C GLU A 154 -2.36 -6.19 -8.71
N ALA A 155 -3.44 -5.88 -9.45
CA ALA A 155 -4.76 -6.41 -9.12
C ALA A 155 -4.94 -7.89 -9.53
N ASP A 156 -4.15 -8.38 -10.48
CA ASP A 156 -4.34 -9.68 -11.13
C ASP A 156 -4.33 -10.86 -10.16
N PHE A 157 -3.38 -10.89 -9.20
CA PHE A 157 -3.33 -12.00 -8.23
C PHE A 157 -4.52 -11.99 -7.24
N CYS A 158 -5.16 -10.83 -7.04
CA CYS A 158 -6.40 -10.72 -6.29
C CYS A 158 -7.59 -11.26 -7.09
N VAL A 159 -7.64 -10.93 -8.38
CA VAL A 159 -8.66 -11.45 -9.32
C VAL A 159 -8.55 -12.97 -9.41
N GLU A 160 -7.35 -13.51 -9.64
CA GLU A 160 -7.12 -14.97 -9.66
C GLU A 160 -7.57 -15.67 -8.38
N ALA A 161 -7.30 -15.09 -7.22
CA ALA A 161 -7.74 -15.65 -5.95
C ALA A 161 -9.26 -15.63 -5.82
N LEU A 162 -9.91 -14.53 -6.24
CA LEU A 162 -11.36 -14.41 -6.24
C LEU A 162 -12.01 -15.45 -7.19
N GLU A 163 -11.55 -15.54 -8.42
CA GLU A 163 -12.07 -16.47 -9.43
C GLU A 163 -11.91 -17.93 -8.99
N GLU A 164 -10.76 -18.28 -8.40
CA GLU A 164 -10.56 -19.62 -7.85
C GLU A 164 -11.54 -19.92 -6.72
N ALA A 165 -11.77 -18.98 -5.80
CA ALA A 165 -12.73 -19.16 -4.72
C ALA A 165 -14.16 -19.36 -5.28
N LEU A 166 -14.57 -18.54 -6.25
CA LEU A 166 -15.86 -18.65 -6.91
C LEU A 166 -16.04 -19.99 -7.63
N ALA A 167 -15.03 -20.45 -8.35
CA ALA A 167 -15.06 -21.72 -9.06
C ALA A 167 -15.18 -22.94 -8.13
N LYS A 168 -14.56 -22.89 -6.96
CA LYS A 168 -14.53 -24.01 -6.00
C LYS A 168 -15.71 -24.05 -5.04
N TYR A 169 -16.22 -22.89 -4.62
CA TYR A 169 -17.17 -22.79 -3.51
C TYR A 169 -18.49 -22.10 -3.85
N GLY A 170 -18.67 -21.72 -5.11
CA GLY A 170 -19.83 -20.95 -5.55
C GLY A 170 -19.67 -19.46 -5.22
N LYS A 171 -20.76 -18.73 -5.10
CA LYS A 171 -20.75 -17.29 -4.86
C LYS A 171 -21.29 -16.91 -3.48
N PRO A 172 -20.70 -15.89 -2.81
CA PRO A 172 -21.27 -15.31 -1.61
C PRO A 172 -22.41 -14.34 -1.96
N GLU A 173 -23.22 -13.98 -0.97
CA GLU A 173 -24.19 -12.90 -1.11
C GLU A 173 -23.49 -11.52 -1.11
N ILE A 174 -22.48 -11.33 -0.26
CA ILE A 174 -21.72 -10.09 -0.12
C ILE A 174 -20.22 -10.39 -0.16
N PHE A 175 -19.46 -9.53 -0.83
CA PHE A 175 -18.00 -9.55 -0.83
C PHE A 175 -17.47 -8.26 -0.21
N ASN A 176 -16.66 -8.37 0.85
CA ASN A 176 -16.12 -7.24 1.61
C ASN A 176 -14.62 -7.07 1.40
N THR A 177 -14.18 -5.84 1.11
CA THR A 177 -12.76 -5.47 0.97
C THR A 177 -12.49 -4.12 1.61
N ASP A 178 -11.23 -3.73 1.69
CA ASP A 178 -10.86 -2.34 1.92
C ASP A 178 -11.03 -1.49 0.65
N GLN A 179 -10.67 -0.20 0.71
CA GLN A 179 -10.70 0.73 -0.43
C GLN A 179 -9.36 0.77 -1.19
N GLY A 180 -8.58 -0.31 -1.15
CA GLY A 180 -7.32 -0.42 -1.89
C GLY A 180 -7.53 -0.34 -3.40
N SER A 181 -6.51 0.14 -4.12
CA SER A 181 -6.58 0.28 -5.59
C SER A 181 -6.79 -1.06 -6.30
N GLN A 182 -6.34 -2.16 -5.70
CA GLN A 182 -6.51 -3.52 -6.21
C GLN A 182 -7.98 -3.96 -6.22
N PHE A 183 -8.77 -3.48 -5.24
CA PHE A 183 -10.16 -3.86 -5.03
C PHE A 183 -11.16 -2.87 -5.62
N THR A 184 -10.75 -1.61 -5.84
CA THR A 184 -11.61 -0.57 -6.44
C THR A 184 -11.49 -0.52 -7.97
N GLY A 185 -10.54 -1.23 -8.56
CA GLY A 185 -10.33 -1.32 -10.00
C GLY A 185 -11.43 -2.10 -10.73
N GLU A 186 -11.66 -1.77 -11.99
CA GLU A 186 -12.69 -2.40 -12.83
C GLU A 186 -12.46 -3.91 -13.01
N ALA A 187 -11.21 -4.37 -13.07
CA ALA A 187 -10.87 -5.77 -13.20
C ALA A 187 -11.43 -6.60 -12.04
N PHE A 188 -11.30 -6.13 -10.81
CA PHE A 188 -11.78 -6.84 -9.62
C PHE A 188 -13.30 -6.66 -9.42
N THR A 189 -13.79 -5.42 -9.48
CA THR A 189 -15.22 -5.13 -9.29
C THR A 189 -16.07 -5.71 -10.41
N GLY A 190 -15.54 -5.80 -11.62
CA GLY A 190 -16.21 -6.42 -12.78
C GLY A 190 -16.51 -7.91 -12.55
N VAL A 191 -15.60 -8.67 -11.94
CA VAL A 191 -15.83 -10.07 -11.58
C VAL A 191 -16.99 -10.20 -10.57
N LEU A 192 -17.01 -9.36 -9.55
CA LEU A 192 -18.08 -9.37 -8.53
C LEU A 192 -19.44 -9.01 -9.14
N LEU A 193 -19.49 -7.93 -9.92
CA LEU A 193 -20.72 -7.48 -10.59
C LEU A 193 -21.21 -8.49 -11.62
N GLY A 194 -20.32 -9.08 -12.39
CA GLY A 194 -20.67 -10.13 -13.38
C GLY A 194 -21.25 -11.40 -12.74
N ASN A 195 -20.94 -11.65 -11.48
CA ASN A 195 -21.49 -12.74 -10.68
C ASN A 195 -22.69 -12.32 -9.80
N GLU A 196 -23.18 -11.07 -9.92
CA GLU A 196 -24.29 -10.52 -9.13
C GLU A 196 -24.02 -10.52 -7.61
N ILE A 197 -22.75 -10.34 -7.19
CA ILE A 197 -22.33 -10.31 -5.81
C ILE A 197 -22.40 -8.87 -5.31
N ALA A 198 -23.02 -8.63 -4.15
CA ALA A 198 -23.08 -7.32 -3.55
C ALA A 198 -21.68 -6.91 -3.01
N ILE A 199 -21.19 -5.74 -3.42
CA ILE A 199 -19.88 -5.24 -3.01
C ILE A 199 -20.01 -4.39 -1.77
N SER A 200 -19.23 -4.70 -0.74
CA SER A 200 -19.08 -3.95 0.49
C SER A 200 -17.64 -3.46 0.62
N MET A 201 -17.44 -2.20 1.01
CA MET A 201 -16.10 -1.67 1.27
C MET A 201 -16.02 -1.03 2.64
N ASP A 202 -14.94 -1.34 3.35
CA ASP A 202 -14.68 -0.79 4.68
C ASP A 202 -14.57 0.73 4.65
N GLY A 203 -15.00 1.39 5.72
CA GLY A 203 -14.78 2.82 5.91
C GLY A 203 -13.28 3.13 6.02
N LYS A 204 -12.86 4.28 5.49
CA LYS A 204 -11.45 4.69 5.55
C LYS A 204 -10.92 4.71 6.99
N GLY A 205 -9.96 3.85 7.28
CA GLY A 205 -9.36 3.70 8.61
C GLY A 205 -10.16 2.86 9.60
N SER A 206 -11.19 2.15 9.17
CA SER A 206 -12.09 1.35 10.01
C SER A 206 -11.63 -0.13 10.06
N TRP A 207 -10.50 -0.38 10.74
CA TRP A 207 -9.94 -1.74 10.88
C TRP A 207 -10.93 -2.78 11.45
N ARG A 208 -11.96 -2.34 12.19
CA ARG A 208 -12.99 -3.23 12.72
C ARG A 208 -13.92 -3.81 11.65
N ASP A 209 -13.96 -3.17 10.50
CA ASP A 209 -14.86 -3.54 9.41
C ASP A 209 -14.34 -4.76 8.63
N ASN A 210 -13.04 -5.16 8.81
CA ASN A 210 -12.44 -6.38 8.25
C ASN A 210 -11.69 -7.22 9.30
N VAL A 211 -12.22 -7.26 10.53
CA VAL A 211 -11.54 -7.84 11.70
C VAL A 211 -11.12 -9.30 11.56
N PHE A 212 -11.80 -10.09 10.74
CA PHE A 212 -11.49 -11.53 10.62
C PHE A 212 -10.31 -11.79 9.69
N VAL A 213 -10.14 -11.00 8.65
CA VAL A 213 -8.95 -11.06 7.80
C VAL A 213 -7.72 -10.54 8.57
N GLU A 214 -7.89 -9.48 9.35
CA GLU A 214 -6.83 -8.97 10.24
C GLU A 214 -6.40 -10.01 11.28
N ARG A 215 -7.34 -10.77 11.85
CA ARG A 215 -7.02 -11.89 12.74
C ARG A 215 -6.32 -13.03 12.02
N LEU A 216 -6.71 -13.33 10.77
CA LEU A 216 -5.99 -14.29 9.93
C LEU A 216 -4.54 -13.86 9.74
N TRP A 217 -4.29 -12.58 9.39
CA TRP A 217 -2.93 -12.05 9.25
C TRP A 217 -2.10 -12.19 10.51
N ARG A 218 -2.71 -11.94 11.67
CA ARG A 218 -2.03 -12.17 12.94
C ARG A 218 -1.63 -13.64 13.10
N SER A 219 -2.54 -14.57 12.85
CA SER A 219 -2.23 -16.02 12.95
C SER A 219 -1.13 -16.41 11.96
N VAL A 220 -1.24 -16.04 10.68
CA VAL A 220 -0.22 -16.32 9.66
C VAL A 220 1.13 -15.77 10.07
N LYS A 221 1.20 -14.53 10.56
CA LYS A 221 2.48 -13.90 10.92
C LYS A 221 3.12 -14.52 12.15
N TYR A 222 2.36 -14.76 13.21
CA TYR A 222 2.92 -15.22 14.47
C TYR A 222 3.10 -16.74 14.54
N GLU A 223 2.29 -17.50 13.82
CA GLU A 223 2.33 -18.98 13.89
C GLU A 223 3.17 -19.58 12.75
N GLU A 224 3.46 -18.81 11.68
CA GLU A 224 4.23 -19.30 10.54
C GLU A 224 5.36 -18.33 10.16
N VAL A 225 5.05 -17.12 9.73
CA VAL A 225 6.01 -16.24 9.06
C VAL A 225 7.18 -15.83 9.95
N TYR A 226 6.92 -15.43 11.19
CA TYR A 226 7.98 -14.97 12.12
C TYR A 226 8.81 -16.12 12.69
N LEU A 227 8.42 -17.36 12.45
CA LEU A 227 9.18 -18.54 12.84
C LEU A 227 10.17 -19.00 11.75
N HIS A 228 10.10 -18.39 10.56
CA HIS A 228 10.89 -18.80 9.39
C HIS A 228 11.64 -17.61 8.77
N ALA A 229 12.81 -17.89 8.21
CA ALA A 229 13.60 -16.95 7.43
C ALA A 229 13.59 -17.41 5.94
N TYR A 230 12.59 -16.99 5.20
CA TYR A 230 12.41 -17.40 3.80
C TYR A 230 13.51 -16.83 2.89
N GLY A 231 14.21 -17.71 2.20
CA GLY A 231 15.26 -17.36 1.22
C GLY A 231 14.70 -17.14 -0.20
N SER A 232 13.54 -17.74 -0.52
CA SER A 232 12.95 -17.70 -1.87
C SER A 232 11.42 -17.61 -1.84
N VAL A 233 10.85 -17.12 -2.94
CA VAL A 233 9.38 -17.07 -3.14
C VAL A 233 8.77 -18.46 -3.16
N PHE A 234 9.51 -19.45 -3.67
CA PHE A 234 9.09 -20.85 -3.67
C PHE A 234 8.91 -21.40 -2.24
N GLU A 235 9.87 -21.12 -1.36
CA GLU A 235 9.76 -21.49 0.07
C GLU A 235 8.57 -20.84 0.75
N VAL A 236 8.33 -19.54 0.50
CA VAL A 236 7.16 -18.83 1.03
C VAL A 236 5.88 -19.51 0.59
N ARG A 237 5.71 -19.79 -0.71
CA ARG A 237 4.51 -20.45 -1.25
C ARG A 237 4.30 -21.81 -0.60
N ALA A 238 5.30 -22.69 -0.62
CA ALA A 238 5.20 -24.03 -0.06
C ALA A 238 4.91 -24.01 1.45
N SER A 239 5.46 -23.04 2.19
CA SER A 239 5.25 -22.93 3.63
C SER A 239 3.85 -22.40 3.94
N LEU A 240 3.41 -21.37 3.25
CA LEU A 240 2.06 -20.82 3.40
C LEU A 240 0.99 -21.84 2.98
N ASP A 241 1.18 -22.58 1.89
CA ASP A 241 0.25 -23.65 1.47
C ASP A 241 0.03 -24.66 2.59
N ARG A 242 1.12 -25.16 3.21
CA ARG A 242 1.04 -26.09 4.34
C ARG A 242 0.37 -25.48 5.56
N TYR A 243 0.72 -24.23 5.90
CA TYR A 243 0.14 -23.56 7.06
C TYR A 243 -1.35 -23.28 6.86
N LEU A 244 -1.78 -22.81 5.68
CA LEU A 244 -3.18 -22.49 5.40
C LEU A 244 -4.05 -23.77 5.29
N ASP A 245 -3.47 -24.89 4.83
CA ASP A 245 -4.12 -26.20 4.93
C ASP A 245 -4.29 -26.63 6.39
N PHE A 246 -3.25 -26.51 7.23
CA PHE A 246 -3.33 -26.74 8.67
C PHE A 246 -4.37 -25.83 9.33
N TYR A 247 -4.40 -24.53 8.98
CA TYR A 247 -5.35 -23.56 9.50
C TYR A 247 -6.80 -23.97 9.23
N ASN A 248 -7.09 -24.42 8.02
CA ASN A 248 -8.44 -24.83 7.64
C ASN A 248 -8.86 -26.17 8.27
N ARG A 249 -7.97 -27.17 8.29
CA ARG A 249 -8.33 -28.57 8.57
C ARG A 249 -8.03 -29.03 9.99
N ARG A 250 -7.09 -28.40 10.67
CA ARG A 250 -6.56 -28.94 11.93
C ARG A 250 -6.48 -27.93 13.06
N ARG A 251 -6.40 -26.63 12.74
CA ARG A 251 -6.28 -25.60 13.75
C ARG A 251 -7.63 -25.33 14.42
N PRO A 252 -7.78 -25.55 15.75
CA PRO A 252 -9.01 -25.24 16.44
C PRO A 252 -9.18 -23.73 16.63
N HIS A 253 -10.40 -23.23 16.52
CA HIS A 253 -10.75 -21.84 16.71
C HIS A 253 -11.69 -21.62 17.89
N SER A 254 -11.28 -20.81 18.85
CA SER A 254 -12.10 -20.51 20.04
C SER A 254 -13.45 -19.84 19.70
N SER A 255 -13.51 -19.05 18.61
CA SER A 255 -14.75 -18.43 18.14
C SER A 255 -15.68 -19.40 17.38
N LEU A 256 -15.28 -20.62 17.17
CA LEU A 256 -16.02 -21.69 16.51
C LEU A 256 -16.23 -22.90 17.46
N ASP A 257 -16.22 -22.68 18.76
CA ASP A 257 -16.35 -23.71 19.78
C ASP A 257 -15.30 -24.84 19.62
N ALA A 258 -14.04 -24.41 19.41
CA ALA A 258 -12.88 -25.25 19.14
C ALA A 258 -12.96 -26.09 17.85
N ARG A 259 -13.96 -25.90 17.01
CA ARG A 259 -14.00 -26.51 15.66
C ARG A 259 -12.96 -25.89 14.74
N THR A 260 -12.59 -26.64 13.72
CA THR A 260 -11.78 -26.13 12.61
C THR A 260 -12.65 -25.30 11.63
N PRO A 261 -12.07 -24.42 10.81
CA PRO A 261 -12.79 -23.74 9.74
C PRO A 261 -13.49 -24.71 8.77
N ASP A 262 -12.90 -25.84 8.42
CA ASP A 262 -13.51 -26.85 7.56
C ASP A 262 -14.75 -27.50 8.22
N GLU A 263 -14.66 -27.85 9.48
CA GLU A 263 -15.82 -28.39 10.22
C GLU A 263 -16.97 -27.37 10.29
N ALA A 264 -16.65 -26.09 10.48
CA ALA A 264 -17.64 -25.03 10.51
C ALA A 264 -18.25 -24.74 9.13
N TYR A 265 -17.42 -24.78 8.06
CA TYR A 265 -17.86 -24.49 6.71
C TYR A 265 -18.72 -25.59 6.09
N PHE A 266 -18.30 -26.85 6.26
CA PHE A 266 -19.00 -28.02 5.70
C PHE A 266 -20.05 -28.61 6.66
N ALA A 267 -20.28 -27.99 7.81
CA ALA A 267 -21.14 -28.51 8.86
C ALA A 267 -20.80 -29.97 9.26
N LEU A 268 -19.51 -30.31 9.26
CA LEU A 268 -19.03 -31.63 9.64
C LEU A 268 -19.20 -31.86 11.15
N PRO A 269 -19.49 -33.10 11.61
CA PRO A 269 -19.55 -33.39 13.03
C PRO A 269 -18.18 -33.13 13.67
N THR A 270 -18.18 -32.54 14.87
CA THR A 270 -16.96 -32.34 15.65
C THR A 270 -16.32 -33.68 15.94
N ILE A 271 -15.04 -33.83 15.60
CA ILE A 271 -14.29 -35.04 16.02
C ILE A 271 -14.15 -34.93 17.54
N ALA A 272 -14.95 -35.70 18.28
CA ALA A 272 -14.79 -35.82 19.72
C ALA A 272 -13.37 -36.26 19.99
N ALA A 273 -12.62 -35.50 20.80
CA ALA A 273 -11.30 -35.91 21.26
C ALA A 273 -11.44 -37.28 21.89
N ALA A 274 -10.82 -38.29 21.31
CA ALA A 274 -10.73 -39.59 21.93
C ALA A 274 -9.99 -39.39 23.27
N ALA A 275 -10.70 -39.60 24.37
CA ALA A 275 -10.19 -39.52 25.72
C ALA A 275 -9.22 -40.65 25.98
#